data_f56a2aa89c435f6ed67d942476e5a578
#
_entry.id   f56a2aa89c435f6ed67d942476e5a578
#
_cell.length_a   1.000
_cell.length_b   1.000
_cell.length_c   1.000
_cell.angle_alpha   90.00
_cell.angle_beta   90.00
_cell.angle_gamma   90.00
#
_symmetry.space_group_name_H-M   'P 1'
#
loop_
_entity.id
_entity.type
_entity.pdbx_description
1 polymer ?
#
loop_
_entity_poly.entity_id
_entity_poly.type
_entity_poly.pdbx_seq_one_letter_code
_entity_poly.pdbx_strand_id
1 'polypeptide(L)'
;ANAVLINTCRGSVVDEQALGEFLTHRLDITTVFDVWENEPDIDASLALRVDIATPHIAGYSHPAKVAATECILRAFQRYFSPIEPGRDAVARAAGKTPPTPIGWRQGGELPQWAALLDVLPLSKISQEFKQSLARGAGISGFDEFRNSQRQRLEFNNYSIEREQWDRSSLKLFAAMGFELL
;
A
#
# COMPACT_ATOMS: atom_id res chain seq x y z
N ALA A 1 12.87 3.08 -23.93
CA ALA A 1 12.48 1.87 -23.19
C ALA A 1 11.65 2.34 -22.00
N ASN A 2 10.41 1.89 -21.92
CA ASN A 2 9.51 2.25 -20.82
C ASN A 2 9.98 1.53 -19.53
N ALA A 3 10.83 2.18 -18.72
CA ALA A 3 11.24 1.66 -17.44
C ALA A 3 10.26 2.11 -16.34
N VAL A 4 10.15 1.32 -15.29
CA VAL A 4 9.38 1.67 -14.07
C VAL A 4 10.35 1.69 -12.91
N LEU A 5 10.41 2.80 -12.18
CA LEU A 5 11.18 2.97 -10.95
C LEU A 5 10.22 3.03 -9.77
N ILE A 6 10.34 2.07 -8.85
CA ILE A 6 9.49 1.98 -7.65
C ILE A 6 10.37 2.06 -6.42
N ASN A 7 10.10 3.03 -5.53
CA ASN A 7 10.75 3.11 -4.22
C ASN A 7 9.69 3.05 -3.10
N THR A 8 9.66 1.91 -2.40
CA THR A 8 8.86 1.67 -1.19
C THR A 8 9.73 1.23 -0.01
N CYS A 9 11.04 1.48 -0.09
CA CYS A 9 12.02 1.08 0.94
C CYS A 9 12.24 2.19 1.96
N ARG A 10 13.11 3.15 1.59
CA ARG A 10 13.44 4.37 2.36
C ARG A 10 13.80 5.48 1.38
N GLY A 11 13.55 6.74 1.76
CA GLY A 11 13.88 7.90 0.93
C GLY A 11 15.34 7.94 0.53
N SER A 12 16.24 7.76 1.49
CA SER A 12 17.72 7.80 1.30
C SER A 12 18.30 6.71 0.37
N VAL A 13 17.49 5.81 -0.17
CA VAL A 13 17.91 4.82 -1.19
C VAL A 13 18.11 5.47 -2.56
N VAL A 14 17.43 6.59 -2.80
CA VAL A 14 17.50 7.35 -4.05
C VAL A 14 17.92 8.77 -3.71
N ASP A 15 18.90 9.30 -4.43
CA ASP A 15 19.25 10.72 -4.39
C ASP A 15 18.12 11.51 -5.06
N GLU A 16 17.28 12.15 -4.25
CA GLU A 16 16.10 12.88 -4.71
C GLU A 16 16.43 14.10 -5.54
N GLN A 17 17.57 14.76 -5.27
CA GLN A 17 18.03 15.89 -6.07
C GLN A 17 18.40 15.40 -7.49
N ALA A 18 19.23 14.37 -7.56
CA ALA A 18 19.63 13.80 -8.85
C ALA A 18 18.43 13.23 -9.64
N LEU A 19 17.48 12.58 -8.95
CA LEU A 19 16.24 12.13 -9.57
C LEU A 19 15.45 13.31 -10.11
N GLY A 20 15.32 14.37 -9.34
CA GLY A 20 14.66 15.59 -9.74
C GLY A 20 15.23 16.18 -11.01
N GLU A 21 16.53 16.28 -11.14
CA GLU A 21 17.23 16.74 -12.34
C GLU A 21 17.01 15.77 -13.52
N PHE A 22 17.13 14.47 -13.29
CA PHE A 22 16.94 13.43 -14.28
C PHE A 22 15.52 13.47 -14.91
N LEU A 23 14.50 13.63 -14.10
CA LEU A 23 13.11 13.67 -14.56
C LEU A 23 12.77 14.92 -15.38
N THR A 24 13.63 15.95 -15.44
CA THR A 24 13.45 17.09 -16.35
C THR A 24 13.72 16.71 -17.82
N HIS A 25 14.53 15.68 -18.03
CA HIS A 25 14.99 15.26 -19.36
C HIS A 25 14.46 13.89 -19.81
N ARG A 26 13.89 13.11 -18.90
CA ARG A 26 13.43 11.74 -19.16
C ARG A 26 11.96 11.58 -18.82
N LEU A 27 11.12 11.60 -19.86
CA LEU A 27 9.66 11.41 -19.76
C LEU A 27 9.23 9.97 -20.07
N ASP A 28 10.18 9.09 -20.37
CA ASP A 28 9.95 7.69 -20.77
C ASP A 28 10.09 6.71 -19.59
N ILE A 29 10.11 7.23 -18.38
CA ILE A 29 10.17 6.46 -17.14
C ILE A 29 8.89 6.70 -16.33
N THR A 30 8.28 5.64 -15.82
CA THR A 30 7.20 5.72 -14.84
C THR A 30 7.79 5.62 -13.43
N THR A 31 7.41 6.54 -12.55
CA THR A 31 7.96 6.67 -11.19
C THR A 31 6.88 6.47 -10.13
N VAL A 32 7.15 5.60 -9.17
CA VAL A 32 6.25 5.29 -8.04
C VAL A 32 7.03 5.42 -6.73
N PHE A 33 6.69 6.40 -5.93
CA PHE A 33 7.39 6.70 -4.69
C PHE A 33 6.43 6.74 -3.50
N ASP A 34 6.72 5.94 -2.48
CA ASP A 34 5.99 5.91 -1.21
C ASP A 34 6.85 6.50 -0.07
N VAL A 35 8.15 6.59 -0.26
CA VAL A 35 9.11 7.03 0.75
C VAL A 35 9.97 8.18 0.22
N TRP A 36 10.37 9.10 1.11
CA TRP A 36 10.99 10.36 0.75
C TRP A 36 12.16 10.69 1.67
N GLU A 37 13.11 11.46 1.18
CA GLU A 37 14.11 12.07 2.07
C GLU A 37 13.44 13.08 3.01
N ASN A 38 13.97 13.19 4.21
CA ASN A 38 13.54 14.15 5.24
C ASN A 38 12.07 14.07 5.66
N GLU A 39 11.40 12.91 5.51
CA GLU A 39 10.04 12.77 6.02
C GLU A 39 9.88 13.27 7.47
N PRO A 40 8.83 14.02 7.79
CA PRO A 40 7.67 14.40 6.97
C PRO A 40 7.86 15.70 6.15
N ASP A 41 9.02 16.33 6.19
CA ASP A 41 9.36 17.57 5.46
C ASP A 41 9.98 17.25 4.10
N ILE A 42 9.16 16.69 3.22
CA ILE A 42 9.58 16.17 1.91
C ILE A 42 9.74 17.27 0.85
N ASP A 43 10.51 16.99 -0.20
CA ASP A 43 10.51 17.84 -1.40
C ASP A 43 9.18 17.72 -2.17
N ALA A 44 8.29 18.67 -1.92
CA ALA A 44 7.00 18.72 -2.59
C ALA A 44 7.14 18.88 -4.12
N SER A 45 8.21 19.50 -4.61
CA SER A 45 8.43 19.69 -6.04
C SER A 45 8.71 18.36 -6.74
N LEU A 46 9.48 17.49 -6.13
CA LEU A 46 9.71 16.14 -6.62
C LEU A 46 8.45 15.28 -6.49
N ALA A 47 7.76 15.33 -5.35
CA ALA A 47 6.54 14.56 -5.12
C ALA A 47 5.42 14.90 -6.13
N LEU A 48 5.34 16.16 -6.58
CA LEU A 48 4.41 16.58 -7.62
C LEU A 48 4.79 16.05 -9.02
N ARG A 49 6.08 15.78 -9.26
CA ARG A 49 6.60 15.38 -10.59
C ARG A 49 6.58 13.88 -10.81
N VAL A 50 6.77 13.03 -9.79
CA VAL A 50 6.67 11.58 -9.93
C VAL A 50 5.24 11.16 -10.34
N ASP A 51 5.06 10.04 -11.02
CA ASP A 51 3.74 9.62 -11.51
C ASP A 51 2.82 9.26 -10.36
N ILE A 52 3.26 8.42 -9.43
CA ILE A 52 2.52 8.05 -8.22
C ILE A 52 3.35 8.42 -6.99
N ALA A 53 2.78 9.30 -6.16
CA ALA A 53 3.34 9.72 -4.89
C ALA A 53 2.39 9.32 -3.75
N THR A 54 2.90 8.69 -2.70
CA THR A 54 2.14 8.36 -1.50
C THR A 54 2.95 8.70 -0.24
N PRO A 55 2.31 9.02 0.90
CA PRO A 55 3.02 9.48 2.09
C PRO A 55 3.40 8.33 3.03
N HIS A 56 4.27 7.43 2.59
CA HIS A 56 4.79 6.29 3.36
C HIS A 56 3.68 5.40 3.94
N ILE A 57 2.80 4.93 3.05
CA ILE A 57 1.61 4.13 3.41
C ILE A 57 1.74 2.65 3.07
N ALA A 58 2.80 2.22 2.41
CA ALA A 58 3.08 0.80 2.18
C ALA A 58 3.24 0.10 3.53
N GLY A 59 2.35 -0.85 3.83
CA GLY A 59 2.28 -1.50 5.14
C GLY A 59 1.71 -0.62 6.27
N TYR A 60 1.22 0.59 5.97
CA TYR A 60 0.62 1.48 6.97
C TYR A 60 -0.90 1.29 7.05
N SER A 61 -1.31 0.10 7.45
CA SER A 61 -2.71 -0.24 7.69
C SER A 61 -2.88 -0.81 9.09
N HIS A 62 -4.09 -0.84 9.62
CA HIS A 62 -4.36 -1.46 10.92
C HIS A 62 -4.00 -2.96 10.90
N PRO A 63 -4.45 -3.77 9.91
CA PRO A 63 -4.10 -5.19 9.86
C PRO A 63 -2.59 -5.44 9.74
N ALA A 64 -1.86 -4.63 8.95
CA ALA A 64 -0.42 -4.79 8.80
C ALA A 64 0.34 -4.53 10.11
N LYS A 65 -0.07 -3.52 10.88
CA LYS A 65 0.52 -3.23 12.20
C LYS A 65 0.27 -4.36 13.20
N VAL A 66 -0.93 -4.92 13.21
CA VAL A 66 -1.27 -6.08 14.03
C VAL A 66 -0.41 -7.28 13.62
N ALA A 67 -0.35 -7.60 12.33
CA ALA A 67 0.45 -8.71 11.81
C ALA A 67 1.96 -8.57 12.13
N ALA A 68 2.51 -7.36 12.05
CA ALA A 68 3.90 -7.10 12.44
C ALA A 68 4.14 -7.37 13.93
N THR A 69 3.23 -6.93 14.80
CA THR A 69 3.29 -7.19 16.25
C THR A 69 3.20 -8.69 16.54
N GLU A 70 2.27 -9.39 15.87
CA GLU A 70 2.14 -10.85 15.99
C GLU A 70 3.42 -11.58 15.55
N CYS A 71 4.02 -11.14 14.46
CA CYS A 71 5.25 -11.75 13.94
C CYS A 71 6.39 -11.68 14.98
N ILE A 72 6.57 -10.49 15.59
CA ILE A 72 7.58 -10.28 16.62
C ILE A 72 7.26 -11.11 17.89
N LEU A 73 6.00 -11.11 18.32
CA LEU A 73 5.57 -11.90 19.46
C LEU A 73 5.83 -13.39 19.25
N ARG A 74 5.49 -13.94 18.09
CA ARG A 74 5.76 -15.34 17.75
C ARG A 74 7.27 -15.65 17.71
N ALA A 75 8.08 -14.71 17.22
CA ALA A 75 9.54 -14.88 17.20
C ALA A 75 10.10 -14.90 18.63
N PHE A 76 9.65 -13.98 19.49
CA PHE A 76 10.00 -13.93 20.91
C PHE A 76 9.61 -15.21 21.63
N GLN A 77 8.38 -15.67 21.45
CA GLN A 77 7.88 -16.90 22.08
C GLN A 77 8.67 -18.12 21.65
N ARG A 78 9.02 -18.26 20.37
CA ARG A 78 9.87 -19.37 19.90
C ARG A 78 11.25 -19.37 20.53
N TYR A 79 11.79 -18.19 20.80
CA TYR A 79 13.12 -18.06 21.39
C TYR A 79 13.14 -18.33 22.89
N PHE A 80 12.16 -17.81 23.63
CA PHE A 80 12.15 -17.86 25.11
C PHE A 80 11.24 -18.95 25.70
N SER A 81 10.28 -19.46 24.95
CA SER A 81 9.34 -20.46 25.42
C SER A 81 8.97 -21.39 24.27
N PRO A 82 9.55 -22.60 24.22
CA PRO A 82 9.24 -23.57 23.18
C PRO A 82 7.81 -24.14 23.28
N ILE A 83 7.01 -23.68 24.22
CA ILE A 83 5.59 -24.03 24.36
C ILE A 83 4.80 -23.22 23.35
N GLU A 84 4.14 -23.89 22.41
CA GLU A 84 3.27 -23.24 21.43
C GLU A 84 2.21 -22.38 22.15
N PRO A 85 2.16 -21.05 21.91
CA PRO A 85 1.08 -20.25 22.45
C PRO A 85 -0.21 -20.68 21.77
N GLY A 86 -1.28 -20.84 22.54
CA GLY A 86 -2.60 -21.05 21.98
C GLY A 86 -2.90 -19.98 20.95
N ARG A 87 -3.29 -20.37 19.74
CA ARG A 87 -3.57 -19.50 18.57
C ARG A 87 -4.55 -18.35 18.84
N ASP A 88 -5.21 -18.37 19.98
CA ASP A 88 -6.40 -17.57 20.24
C ASP A 88 -6.16 -16.20 20.89
N ALA A 89 -5.01 -15.97 21.51
CA ALA A 89 -4.81 -14.75 22.30
C ALA A 89 -4.63 -13.48 21.43
N VAL A 90 -3.93 -13.61 20.29
CA VAL A 90 -3.63 -12.48 19.42
C VAL A 90 -4.71 -12.29 18.35
N ALA A 91 -5.30 -13.38 17.86
CA ALA A 91 -6.42 -13.34 16.94
C ALA A 91 -7.66 -12.62 17.52
N ARG A 92 -7.84 -12.67 18.86
CA ARG A 92 -8.92 -11.95 19.55
C ARG A 92 -8.69 -10.44 19.62
N ALA A 93 -7.43 -10.00 19.65
CA ALA A 93 -7.11 -8.57 19.69
C ALA A 93 -7.26 -7.89 18.30
N ALA A 94 -7.13 -8.65 17.23
CA ALA A 94 -7.20 -8.14 15.86
C ALA A 94 -8.63 -7.91 15.34
N GLY A 95 -9.65 -8.44 16.03
CA GLY A 95 -11.05 -8.34 15.59
C GLY A 95 -11.19 -8.74 14.12
N LYS A 96 -11.40 -10.02 13.82
CA LYS A 96 -11.70 -10.44 12.45
C LYS A 96 -13.01 -9.79 11.99
N THR A 97 -12.89 -8.72 11.22
CA THR A 97 -14.02 -8.23 10.44
C THR A 97 -14.30 -9.26 9.34
N PRO A 98 -15.55 -9.67 9.11
CA PRO A 98 -15.86 -10.55 7.99
C PRO A 98 -15.39 -9.88 6.70
N PRO A 99 -14.82 -10.65 5.74
CA PRO A 99 -14.33 -10.08 4.51
C PRO A 99 -15.43 -9.37 3.74
N THR A 100 -15.09 -8.22 3.17
CA THR A 100 -16.01 -7.44 2.35
C THR A 100 -16.04 -8.03 0.94
N PRO A 101 -17.20 -8.43 0.40
CA PRO A 101 -17.28 -8.97 -0.97
C PRO A 101 -16.95 -7.88 -1.99
N ILE A 102 -16.11 -8.24 -2.97
CA ILE A 102 -15.83 -7.42 -4.15
C ILE A 102 -16.51 -8.08 -5.35
N GLY A 103 -17.47 -7.35 -5.93
CA GLY A 103 -18.18 -7.79 -7.12
C GLY A 103 -17.39 -7.54 -8.39
N TRP A 104 -17.68 -8.37 -9.42
CA TRP A 104 -17.17 -8.15 -10.76
C TRP A 104 -17.83 -6.90 -11.39
N ARG A 105 -17.02 -5.99 -11.91
CA ARG A 105 -17.50 -4.85 -12.70
C ARG A 105 -17.26 -5.11 -14.18
N GLN A 106 -18.32 -5.03 -14.97
CA GLN A 106 -18.26 -5.14 -16.42
C GLN A 106 -17.65 -3.85 -17.00
N GLY A 107 -16.53 -3.97 -17.71
CA GLY A 107 -15.94 -2.86 -18.47
C GLY A 107 -14.48 -2.59 -18.12
N GLY A 108 -13.59 -3.13 -18.92
CA GLY A 108 -12.15 -2.87 -18.89
C GLY A 108 -11.37 -4.04 -19.46
N GLU A 109 -10.24 -3.76 -20.10
CA GLU A 109 -9.38 -4.79 -20.68
C GLU A 109 -8.82 -5.80 -19.65
N LEU A 110 -8.80 -5.43 -18.35
CA LEU A 110 -8.27 -6.25 -17.26
C LEU A 110 -9.13 -6.04 -15.99
N PRO A 111 -10.28 -6.71 -15.87
CA PRO A 111 -11.21 -6.53 -14.75
C PRO A 111 -10.60 -6.85 -13.37
N GLN A 112 -9.60 -7.76 -13.30
CA GLN A 112 -8.88 -8.06 -12.07
C GLN A 112 -8.12 -6.83 -11.52
N TRP A 113 -7.55 -5.98 -12.37
CA TRP A 113 -6.88 -4.76 -11.94
C TRP A 113 -7.87 -3.73 -11.38
N ALA A 114 -9.07 -3.67 -11.94
CA ALA A 114 -10.13 -2.81 -11.42
C ALA A 114 -10.51 -3.23 -9.99
N ALA A 115 -10.64 -4.54 -9.71
CA ALA A 115 -10.92 -5.07 -8.39
C ALA A 115 -9.81 -4.71 -7.37
N LEU A 116 -8.53 -4.80 -7.78
CA LEU A 116 -7.41 -4.39 -6.93
C LEU A 116 -7.42 -2.89 -6.64
N LEU A 117 -7.74 -2.07 -7.64
CA LEU A 117 -7.82 -0.61 -7.51
C LEU A 117 -9.05 -0.15 -6.72
N ASP A 118 -10.11 -0.96 -6.64
CA ASP A 118 -11.24 -0.69 -5.74
C ASP A 118 -10.81 -0.81 -4.26
N VAL A 119 -9.94 -1.78 -3.94
CA VAL A 119 -9.38 -1.96 -2.59
C VAL A 119 -8.30 -0.93 -2.28
N LEU A 120 -7.41 -0.69 -3.22
CA LEU A 120 -6.29 0.23 -3.07
C LEU A 120 -6.25 1.22 -4.25
N PRO A 121 -7.01 2.32 -4.20
CA PRO A 121 -7.12 3.29 -5.29
C PRO A 121 -5.88 4.20 -5.35
N LEU A 122 -4.70 3.65 -5.69
CA LEU A 122 -3.42 4.34 -5.67
C LEU A 122 -3.41 5.65 -6.44
N SER A 123 -4.01 5.69 -7.62
CA SER A 123 -4.07 6.92 -8.42
C SER A 123 -4.84 8.03 -7.72
N LYS A 124 -5.96 7.69 -7.06
CA LYS A 124 -6.77 8.64 -6.27
C LYS A 124 -5.99 9.11 -5.06
N ILE A 125 -5.39 8.18 -4.30
CA ILE A 125 -4.57 8.49 -3.12
C ILE A 125 -3.43 9.44 -3.52
N SER A 126 -2.72 9.14 -4.60
CA SER A 126 -1.63 9.97 -5.11
C SER A 126 -2.12 11.35 -5.51
N GLN A 127 -3.23 11.44 -6.23
CA GLN A 127 -3.80 12.72 -6.64
C GLN A 127 -4.17 13.60 -5.45
N GLU A 128 -4.85 13.03 -4.46
CA GLU A 128 -5.27 13.76 -3.25
C GLU A 128 -4.06 14.21 -2.41
N PHE A 129 -3.04 13.36 -2.29
CA PHE A 129 -1.80 13.69 -1.61
C PHE A 129 -1.07 14.84 -2.32
N LYS A 130 -0.89 14.75 -3.63
CA LYS A 130 -0.29 15.83 -4.43
C LYS A 130 -1.08 17.14 -4.34
N GLN A 131 -2.40 17.08 -4.33
CA GLN A 131 -3.23 18.26 -4.14
C GLN A 131 -3.02 18.90 -2.75
N SER A 132 -2.84 18.09 -1.71
CA SER A 132 -2.50 18.58 -0.38
C SER A 132 -1.16 19.31 -0.37
N LEU A 133 -0.13 18.74 -0.97
CA LEU A 133 1.19 19.36 -1.11
C LEU A 133 1.15 20.67 -1.91
N ALA A 134 0.42 20.68 -3.03
CA ALA A 134 0.26 21.87 -3.87
C ALA A 134 -0.44 23.04 -3.17
N ARG A 135 -1.26 22.77 -2.15
CA ARG A 135 -1.89 23.78 -1.29
C ARG A 135 -0.97 24.29 -0.18
N GLY A 136 0.27 23.83 -0.10
CA GLY A 136 1.21 24.23 0.92
C GLY A 136 1.01 23.58 2.29
N ALA A 137 0.39 22.40 2.34
CA ALA A 137 0.11 21.71 3.59
C ALA A 137 1.38 21.27 4.36
N GLY A 138 2.55 21.18 3.67
CA GLY A 138 3.85 20.90 4.30
C GLY A 138 3.86 19.66 5.18
N ILE A 139 4.61 19.73 6.28
CA ILE A 139 4.76 18.65 7.27
C ILE A 139 3.41 18.17 7.80
N SER A 140 2.53 19.08 8.20
CA SER A 140 1.20 18.73 8.72
C SER A 140 0.38 17.94 7.70
N GLY A 141 0.42 18.35 6.44
CA GLY A 141 -0.31 17.68 5.37
C GLY A 141 0.18 16.28 5.09
N PHE A 142 1.49 16.04 5.18
CA PHE A 142 2.07 14.71 5.06
C PHE A 142 1.54 13.78 6.16
N ASP A 143 1.66 14.20 7.42
CA ASP A 143 1.25 13.40 8.56
C ASP A 143 -0.27 13.18 8.62
N GLU A 144 -1.07 14.21 8.39
CA GLU A 144 -2.53 14.12 8.36
C GLU A 144 -2.99 13.15 7.27
N PHE A 145 -2.43 13.27 6.06
CA PHE A 145 -2.82 12.41 4.96
C PHE A 145 -2.38 10.96 5.23
N ARG A 146 -1.16 10.75 5.71
CA ARG A 146 -0.68 9.44 6.13
C ARG A 146 -1.57 8.83 7.21
N ASN A 147 -1.95 9.61 8.22
CA ASN A 147 -2.81 9.16 9.30
C ASN A 147 -4.23 8.81 8.83
N SER A 148 -4.76 9.49 7.82
CA SER A 148 -6.06 9.15 7.22
C SER A 148 -6.09 7.73 6.62
N GLN A 149 -4.93 7.21 6.18
CA GLN A 149 -4.79 5.86 5.63
C GLN A 149 -4.69 4.77 6.71
N ARG A 150 -4.61 5.15 7.98
CA ARG A 150 -4.39 4.21 9.10
C ARG A 150 -5.46 3.13 9.24
N GLN A 151 -6.71 3.46 8.90
CA GLN A 151 -7.84 2.53 8.99
C GLN A 151 -8.05 1.69 7.73
N ARG A 152 -7.20 1.86 6.71
CA ARG A 152 -7.26 1.06 5.50
C ARG A 152 -7.14 -0.43 5.84
N LEU A 153 -7.90 -1.24 5.12
CA LEU A 153 -7.84 -2.69 5.18
C LEU A 153 -6.84 -3.24 4.16
N GLU A 154 -6.39 -4.46 4.36
CA GLU A 154 -5.53 -5.19 3.44
C GLU A 154 -6.36 -6.17 2.59
N PHE A 155 -5.78 -6.71 1.52
CA PHE A 155 -6.48 -7.60 0.58
C PHE A 155 -7.11 -8.82 1.26
N ASN A 156 -6.50 -9.33 2.33
CA ASN A 156 -7.03 -10.45 3.13
C ASN A 156 -8.29 -10.10 3.96
N ASN A 157 -8.71 -8.85 3.95
CA ASN A 157 -9.98 -8.41 4.53
C ASN A 157 -11.10 -8.34 3.48
N TYR A 158 -10.84 -8.80 2.25
CA TYR A 158 -11.81 -8.80 1.16
C TYR A 158 -11.98 -10.21 0.60
N SER A 159 -13.18 -10.48 0.10
CA SER A 159 -13.52 -11.76 -0.51
C SER A 159 -13.89 -11.60 -1.99
N ILE A 160 -13.62 -12.63 -2.76
CA ILE A 160 -13.91 -12.73 -4.20
C ILE A 160 -14.80 -13.95 -4.44
N GLU A 161 -15.93 -13.77 -5.11
CA GLU A 161 -16.79 -14.86 -5.54
C GLU A 161 -16.18 -15.56 -6.76
N ARG A 162 -15.83 -16.85 -6.62
CA ARG A 162 -15.08 -17.61 -7.64
C ARG A 162 -15.78 -17.68 -8.99
N GLU A 163 -17.09 -17.76 -8.98
CA GLU A 163 -17.92 -17.96 -10.19
C GLU A 163 -17.83 -16.79 -11.18
N GLN A 164 -17.40 -15.63 -10.71
CA GLN A 164 -17.32 -14.41 -11.52
C GLN A 164 -15.98 -14.23 -12.23
N TRP A 165 -14.98 -15.10 -11.98
CA TRP A 165 -13.61 -14.89 -12.40
C TRP A 165 -12.98 -16.10 -13.05
N ASP A 166 -12.14 -15.87 -14.04
CA ASP A 166 -11.33 -16.92 -14.66
C ASP A 166 -10.24 -17.45 -13.71
N ARG A 167 -9.70 -18.62 -14.06
CA ARG A 167 -8.71 -19.32 -13.25
C ARG A 167 -7.41 -18.49 -13.01
N SER A 168 -7.03 -17.64 -13.96
CA SER A 168 -5.80 -16.83 -13.83
C SER A 168 -6.01 -15.68 -12.86
N SER A 169 -7.14 -15.01 -12.92
CA SER A 169 -7.55 -13.97 -11.97
C SER A 169 -7.68 -14.52 -10.55
N LEU A 170 -8.28 -15.70 -10.38
CA LEU A 170 -8.39 -16.35 -9.07
C LEU A 170 -7.03 -16.69 -8.46
N LYS A 171 -6.06 -17.13 -9.28
CA LYS A 171 -4.68 -17.35 -8.81
C LYS A 171 -4.03 -16.07 -8.34
N LEU A 172 -4.23 -14.96 -9.07
CA LEU A 172 -3.72 -13.64 -8.70
C LEU A 172 -4.33 -13.20 -7.37
N PHE A 173 -5.65 -13.25 -7.21
CA PHE A 173 -6.32 -12.86 -5.98
C PHE A 173 -5.88 -13.70 -4.78
N ALA A 174 -5.76 -15.02 -4.95
CA ALA A 174 -5.24 -15.90 -3.90
C ALA A 174 -3.80 -15.54 -3.50
N ALA A 175 -2.94 -15.25 -4.48
CA ALA A 175 -1.55 -14.85 -4.22
C ALA A 175 -1.47 -13.50 -3.50
N MET A 176 -2.43 -12.61 -3.71
CA MET A 176 -2.54 -11.31 -3.02
C MET A 176 -3.24 -11.40 -1.66
N GLY A 177 -3.76 -12.57 -1.29
CA GLY A 177 -4.33 -12.82 0.02
C GLY A 177 -5.83 -12.64 0.13
N PHE A 178 -6.57 -12.41 -0.96
CA PHE A 178 -8.03 -12.37 -0.93
C PHE A 178 -8.62 -13.70 -0.48
N GLU A 179 -9.75 -13.65 0.24
CA GLU A 179 -10.55 -14.84 0.52
C GLU A 179 -11.36 -15.21 -0.73
N LEU A 180 -11.28 -16.46 -1.16
CA LEU A 180 -12.04 -16.97 -2.30
C LEU A 180 -13.27 -17.74 -1.79
N LEU A 181 -14.46 -17.18 -1.99
CA LEU A 181 -15.74 -17.78 -1.63
C LEU A 181 -16.24 -18.74 -2.70
#